data_0b82e3b3efb8814b0df75c509765b813
#
_entry.id   0b82e3b3efb8814b0df75c509765b813
#
_cell.length_a   1.000
_cell.length_b   1.000
_cell.length_c   1.000
_cell.angle_alpha   90.00
_cell.angle_beta   90.00
_cell.angle_gamma   90.00
#
_symmetry.space_group_name_H-M   'P 1'
#
loop_
_entity.id
_entity.type
_entity.pdbx_description
1 polymer ?
#
loop_
_entity_poly.entity_id
_entity_poly.type
_entity_poly.pdbx_seq_one_letter_code
_entity_poly.pdbx_strand_id
1 'polypeptide(L)'
;MSKMMIVAATSEKMLELMDKITIEEGVISFLASNKANVKGYPCMFSVEGKTTTASVKFEAKIKGLDEKGEVVPVEKLSVYLPARFAGSVRAVAEQTDIVYMQFEEKQVTLLSQKPPIQIPVSFVEEPTKVKNPKTDAFSMSIPLEKISQYLPHMATTKSGIGFLPVLSGEGPILKMASTDRQNTMLTVDLSPTMVRFESKDRSEVKEEVYKSYVDAISTYLTINPGTLIKILACNKSYNQLGISFQFDEEHKSIIGIALKWPDAIYQLRLNTQSAVDKRMYEAAFRNTETVQYEFQANSNSLRRALSIMNAGAQKVDTVKVSFEGQTMSISDMKNDNFVSAIDVKTTAESGACFYEKLSLFMNFLKPYTENVKIYKGWCIWTKDDENNFIHLVTLHTGPGNQSTKEEETQEEETQEEETEESFEEDSNE
;
A
#
# COMPACT_ATOMS: atom_id res chain seq x y z
N MET A 1 16.19 45.43 -5.83
CA MET A 1 16.58 44.93 -7.16
C MET A 1 15.80 43.64 -7.38
N SER A 2 14.84 43.69 -8.25
CA SER A 2 14.01 42.51 -8.59
C SER A 2 14.85 41.61 -9.48
N LYS A 3 15.29 40.48 -8.93
CA LYS A 3 16.03 39.46 -9.70
C LYS A 3 15.03 38.48 -10.24
N MET A 4 15.14 38.17 -11.52
CA MET A 4 14.32 37.19 -12.20
C MET A 4 15.13 35.91 -12.39
N MET A 5 14.49 34.76 -12.18
CA MET A 5 15.11 33.45 -12.43
C MET A 5 14.28 32.67 -13.43
N ILE A 6 14.90 32.18 -14.48
CA ILE A 6 14.27 31.31 -15.47
C ILE A 6 14.78 29.90 -15.30
N VAL A 7 13.85 28.97 -15.08
CA VAL A 7 14.11 27.53 -15.02
C VAL A 7 13.50 26.88 -16.26
N ALA A 8 14.26 26.08 -16.98
CA ALA A 8 13.81 25.41 -18.20
C ALA A 8 13.95 23.88 -18.05
N ALA A 9 12.89 23.16 -18.43
CA ALA A 9 12.88 21.72 -18.53
C ALA A 9 12.03 21.25 -19.71
N THR A 10 12.30 20.05 -20.22
CA THR A 10 11.47 19.45 -21.27
C THR A 10 10.07 19.19 -20.76
N SER A 11 9.10 19.26 -21.66
CA SER A 11 7.69 19.01 -21.33
C SER A 11 7.45 17.61 -20.79
N GLU A 12 8.08 16.61 -21.40
CA GLU A 12 8.04 15.23 -20.92
C GLU A 12 8.50 15.13 -19.44
N LYS A 13 9.63 15.77 -19.10
CA LYS A 13 10.15 15.77 -17.74
C LYS A 13 9.22 16.52 -16.77
N MET A 14 8.63 17.63 -17.20
CA MET A 14 7.68 18.39 -16.38
C MET A 14 6.40 17.62 -16.11
N LEU A 15 5.87 16.90 -17.10
CA LEU A 15 4.71 16.03 -16.94
C LEU A 15 5.02 14.90 -15.94
N GLU A 16 6.15 14.21 -16.13
CA GLU A 16 6.60 13.17 -15.19
C GLU A 16 6.71 13.70 -13.75
N LEU A 17 7.31 14.88 -13.57
CA LEU A 17 7.47 15.50 -12.26
C LEU A 17 6.10 15.83 -11.63
N MET A 18 5.18 16.40 -12.42
CA MET A 18 3.84 16.72 -11.94
C MET A 18 3.05 15.48 -11.56
N ASP A 19 3.17 14.38 -12.32
CA ASP A 19 2.53 13.11 -11.97
C ASP A 19 3.07 12.53 -10.65
N LYS A 20 4.39 12.61 -10.45
CA LYS A 20 5.03 12.13 -9.22
C LYS A 20 4.64 12.94 -7.99
N ILE A 21 4.44 14.25 -8.09
CA ILE A 21 4.14 15.09 -6.92
C ILE A 21 2.63 15.20 -6.63
N THR A 22 1.75 14.99 -7.60
CA THR A 22 0.29 15.16 -7.43
C THR A 22 -0.42 13.89 -6.97
N ILE A 23 0.24 13.05 -6.19
CA ILE A 23 -0.39 11.88 -5.54
C ILE A 23 -1.56 12.32 -4.65
N GLU A 24 -1.37 13.44 -3.95
CA GLU A 24 -2.41 14.15 -3.19
C GLU A 24 -2.37 15.64 -3.51
N GLU A 25 -3.48 16.31 -3.25
CA GLU A 25 -3.56 17.77 -3.35
C GLU A 25 -2.87 18.43 -2.15
N GLY A 26 -2.13 19.48 -2.42
CA GLY A 26 -1.43 20.24 -1.39
C GLY A 26 -0.68 21.43 -1.96
N VAL A 27 -0.09 22.23 -1.07
CA VAL A 27 0.81 23.32 -1.47
C VAL A 27 2.09 22.70 -2.02
N ILE A 28 2.50 23.18 -3.20
CA ILE A 28 3.71 22.73 -3.89
C ILE A 28 4.87 23.63 -3.48
N SER A 29 5.89 23.11 -2.83
CA SER A 29 7.15 23.83 -2.65
C SER A 29 8.08 23.58 -3.81
N PHE A 30 8.76 24.62 -4.27
CA PHE A 30 9.84 24.53 -5.25
C PHE A 30 11.13 25.06 -4.64
N LEU A 31 12.18 24.26 -4.76
CA LEU A 31 13.51 24.61 -4.30
C LEU A 31 14.51 24.46 -5.47
N ALA A 32 15.32 25.48 -5.71
CA ALA A 32 16.46 25.41 -6.62
C ALA A 32 17.77 25.74 -5.88
N SER A 33 18.82 24.96 -6.17
CA SER A 33 20.16 25.19 -5.67
C SER A 33 20.83 26.35 -6.44
N ASN A 34 21.74 27.06 -5.79
CA ASN A 34 22.61 28.06 -6.42
C ASN A 34 23.94 27.45 -6.94
N LYS A 35 24.16 26.16 -6.78
CA LYS A 35 25.36 25.46 -7.24
C LYS A 35 24.99 24.45 -8.30
N ALA A 36 25.47 24.68 -9.52
CA ALA A 36 25.32 23.73 -10.60
C ALA A 36 26.23 22.50 -10.40
N ASN A 37 25.79 21.37 -10.92
CA ASN A 37 26.61 20.20 -11.17
C ASN A 37 26.77 19.98 -12.69
N VAL A 38 27.37 18.88 -13.11
CA VAL A 38 27.58 18.56 -14.53
C VAL A 38 26.31 18.41 -15.37
N LYS A 39 25.14 18.21 -14.71
CA LYS A 39 23.83 18.03 -15.36
C LYS A 39 22.97 19.29 -15.33
N GLY A 40 23.35 20.28 -14.52
CA GLY A 40 22.58 21.51 -14.33
C GLY A 40 22.49 21.92 -12.85
N TYR A 41 21.43 22.64 -12.51
CA TYR A 41 21.16 23.04 -11.14
C TYR A 41 20.20 22.04 -10.47
N PRO A 42 20.56 21.46 -9.30
CA PRO A 42 19.66 20.61 -8.55
C PRO A 42 18.39 21.37 -8.13
N CYS A 43 17.25 20.80 -8.49
CA CYS A 43 15.94 21.32 -8.15
C CYS A 43 15.11 20.24 -7.43
N MET A 44 14.11 20.68 -6.68
CA MET A 44 13.19 19.78 -5.99
C MET A 44 11.79 20.39 -5.95
N PHE A 45 10.81 19.59 -6.34
CA PHE A 45 9.42 19.82 -5.98
C PHE A 45 9.05 18.96 -4.79
N SER A 46 8.26 19.53 -3.87
CA SER A 46 7.66 18.76 -2.79
C SER A 46 6.22 19.18 -2.57
N VAL A 47 5.36 18.22 -2.24
CA VAL A 47 3.96 18.44 -1.86
C VAL A 47 3.73 17.79 -0.52
N GLU A 48 3.17 18.55 0.41
CA GLU A 48 2.75 18.05 1.70
C GLU A 48 1.23 17.85 1.69
N GLY A 49 0.79 16.60 1.42
CA GLY A 49 -0.60 16.19 1.48
C GLY A 49 -1.03 15.78 2.89
N LYS A 50 -2.29 15.38 3.04
CA LYS A 50 -2.86 14.93 4.32
C LYS A 50 -2.26 13.62 4.80
N THR A 51 -2.06 12.66 3.89
CA THR A 51 -1.55 11.31 4.20
C THR A 51 -0.17 11.05 3.65
N THR A 52 0.26 11.80 2.65
CA THR A 52 1.52 11.57 1.93
C THR A 52 2.26 12.86 1.70
N THR A 53 3.57 12.87 1.99
CA THR A 53 4.47 13.92 1.53
C THR A 53 5.29 13.38 0.37
N ALA A 54 5.16 13.97 -0.81
CA ALA A 54 5.92 13.63 -2.00
C ALA A 54 7.05 14.62 -2.23
N SER A 55 8.27 14.15 -2.52
CA SER A 55 9.40 14.99 -2.88
C SER A 55 10.12 14.39 -4.09
N VAL A 56 10.31 15.20 -5.13
CA VAL A 56 10.94 14.75 -6.38
C VAL A 56 12.07 15.68 -6.76
N LYS A 57 13.25 15.11 -6.99
CA LYS A 57 14.48 15.82 -7.37
C LYS A 57 14.69 15.72 -8.87
N PHE A 58 15.21 16.79 -9.44
CA PHE A 58 15.59 16.84 -10.84
C PHE A 58 16.68 17.88 -11.08
N GLU A 59 17.29 17.81 -12.25
CA GLU A 59 18.27 18.79 -12.71
C GLU A 59 17.64 19.68 -13.78
N ALA A 60 17.83 20.99 -13.67
CA ALA A 60 17.29 21.96 -14.63
C ALA A 60 18.36 22.95 -15.10
N LYS A 61 18.14 23.51 -16.30
CA LYS A 61 18.89 24.67 -16.76
C LYS A 61 18.30 25.91 -16.11
N ILE A 62 19.13 26.67 -15.39
CA ILE A 62 18.70 27.89 -14.71
C ILE A 62 19.54 29.08 -15.20
N LYS A 63 18.88 30.21 -15.41
CA LYS A 63 19.47 31.48 -15.76
C LYS A 63 18.94 32.57 -14.83
N GLY A 64 19.84 33.27 -14.14
CA GLY A 64 19.50 34.46 -13.39
C GLY A 64 19.59 35.70 -14.30
N LEU A 65 18.65 36.63 -14.17
CA LEU A 65 18.64 37.91 -14.89
C LEU A 65 18.39 39.05 -13.92
N ASP A 66 19.03 40.18 -14.14
CA ASP A 66 18.73 41.43 -13.43
C ASP A 66 17.57 42.19 -14.14
N GLU A 67 17.24 43.38 -13.61
CA GLU A 67 16.19 44.28 -14.15
C GLU A 67 16.48 44.76 -15.59
N LYS A 68 17.73 44.72 -16.01
CA LYS A 68 18.14 45.07 -17.39
C LYS A 68 18.19 43.89 -18.31
N GLY A 69 17.91 42.67 -17.81
CA GLY A 69 18.02 41.44 -18.56
C GLY A 69 19.42 40.89 -18.71
N GLU A 70 20.40 41.46 -17.95
CA GLU A 70 21.76 40.96 -17.95
C GLU A 70 21.87 39.69 -17.10
N VAL A 71 22.76 38.77 -17.52
CA VAL A 71 22.99 37.50 -16.84
C VAL A 71 23.69 37.74 -15.51
N VAL A 72 23.05 37.29 -14.44
CA VAL A 72 23.59 37.37 -13.07
C VAL A 72 23.72 35.97 -12.48
N PRO A 73 24.55 35.79 -11.41
CA PRO A 73 24.65 34.51 -10.73
C PRO A 73 23.30 34.02 -10.23
N VAL A 74 23.09 32.71 -10.39
CA VAL A 74 21.88 32.03 -9.88
C VAL A 74 21.91 32.03 -8.35
N GLU A 75 20.85 32.51 -7.74
CA GLU A 75 20.66 32.46 -6.30
C GLU A 75 19.82 31.24 -5.90
N LYS A 76 19.92 30.85 -4.62
CA LYS A 76 19.03 29.82 -4.08
C LYS A 76 17.61 30.36 -4.07
N LEU A 77 16.68 29.59 -4.65
CA LEU A 77 15.25 29.92 -4.69
C LEU A 77 14.46 28.93 -3.83
N SER A 78 13.53 29.46 -3.04
CA SER A 78 12.57 28.64 -2.28
C SER A 78 11.23 29.38 -2.31
N VAL A 79 10.21 28.77 -2.91
CA VAL A 79 8.88 29.36 -3.05
C VAL A 79 7.79 28.32 -2.85
N TYR A 80 6.58 28.79 -2.53
CA TYR A 80 5.39 27.96 -2.32
C TYR A 80 4.34 28.32 -3.37
N LEU A 81 3.80 27.30 -4.01
CA LEU A 81 2.88 27.38 -5.14
C LEU A 81 1.55 26.72 -4.79
N PRO A 82 0.42 27.26 -5.26
CA PRO A 82 -0.88 26.64 -5.03
C PRO A 82 -1.00 25.28 -5.75
N ALA A 83 -1.84 24.38 -5.25
CA ALA A 83 -2.07 23.05 -5.84
C ALA A 83 -2.38 23.10 -7.36
N ARG A 84 -3.12 24.13 -7.80
CA ARG A 84 -3.45 24.36 -9.21
C ARG A 84 -2.24 24.57 -10.14
N PHE A 85 -1.06 24.87 -9.59
CA PHE A 85 0.17 25.04 -10.38
C PHE A 85 0.48 23.82 -11.22
N ALA A 86 0.29 22.60 -10.67
CA ALA A 86 0.51 21.37 -11.45
C ALA A 86 -0.38 21.27 -12.68
N GLY A 87 -1.66 21.65 -12.57
CA GLY A 87 -2.57 21.73 -13.71
C GLY A 87 -2.12 22.75 -14.76
N SER A 88 -1.65 23.91 -14.33
CA SER A 88 -1.11 24.92 -15.24
C SER A 88 0.15 24.45 -15.95
N VAL A 89 1.05 23.72 -15.26
CA VAL A 89 2.23 23.11 -15.88
C VAL A 89 1.83 22.08 -16.94
N ARG A 90 0.87 21.20 -16.65
CA ARG A 90 0.39 20.21 -17.62
C ARG A 90 -0.18 20.88 -18.87
N ALA A 91 -1.03 21.88 -18.68
CA ALA A 91 -1.64 22.61 -19.80
C ALA A 91 -0.61 23.25 -20.73
N VAL A 92 0.50 23.78 -20.19
CA VAL A 92 1.60 24.32 -21.00
C VAL A 92 2.42 23.20 -21.62
N ALA A 93 2.76 22.16 -20.85
CA ALA A 93 3.61 21.06 -21.31
C ALA A 93 2.99 20.25 -22.46
N GLU A 94 1.67 20.14 -22.51
CA GLU A 94 0.95 19.48 -23.61
C GLU A 94 1.03 20.24 -24.94
N GLN A 95 1.38 21.53 -24.89
CA GLN A 95 1.42 22.41 -26.06
C GLN A 95 2.83 22.75 -26.54
N THR A 96 3.88 22.33 -25.87
CA THR A 96 5.25 22.73 -26.15
C THR A 96 6.27 21.63 -25.81
N ASP A 97 7.44 21.69 -26.41
CA ASP A 97 8.56 20.77 -26.10
C ASP A 97 9.34 21.18 -24.85
N ILE A 98 9.32 22.48 -24.50
CA ILE A 98 10.07 23.03 -23.36
C ILE A 98 9.17 23.98 -22.57
N VAL A 99 9.05 23.73 -21.28
CA VAL A 99 8.39 24.61 -20.33
C VAL A 99 9.42 25.50 -19.66
N TYR A 100 9.19 26.80 -19.69
CA TYR A 100 9.97 27.79 -18.95
C TYR A 100 9.17 28.26 -17.74
N MET A 101 9.79 28.28 -16.58
CA MET A 101 9.25 28.86 -15.34
C MET A 101 10.05 30.11 -15.02
N GLN A 102 9.42 31.27 -15.18
CA GLN A 102 10.02 32.57 -14.85
C GLN A 102 9.58 32.98 -13.48
N PHE A 103 10.46 32.90 -12.51
CA PHE A 103 10.25 33.27 -11.12
C PHE A 103 10.56 34.76 -10.92
N GLU A 104 9.61 35.47 -10.36
CA GLU A 104 9.67 36.88 -9.98
C GLU A 104 9.45 37.01 -8.46
N GLU A 105 9.31 38.22 -7.94
CA GLU A 105 9.20 38.43 -6.49
C GLU A 105 7.96 37.77 -5.85
N LYS A 106 6.81 37.76 -6.55
CA LYS A 106 5.51 37.31 -6.01
C LYS A 106 4.81 36.25 -6.81
N GLN A 107 5.36 35.86 -7.94
CA GLN A 107 4.73 34.91 -8.85
C GLN A 107 5.76 34.12 -9.65
N VAL A 108 5.30 33.02 -10.22
CA VAL A 108 5.96 32.31 -11.32
C VAL A 108 5.08 32.45 -12.58
N THR A 109 5.68 32.78 -13.69
CA THR A 109 5.01 32.78 -15.00
C THR A 109 5.48 31.57 -15.77
N LEU A 110 4.54 30.71 -16.15
CA LEU A 110 4.79 29.58 -17.04
C LEU A 110 4.78 30.09 -18.48
N LEU A 111 5.84 29.81 -19.21
CA LEU A 111 6.05 30.33 -20.55
C LEU A 111 6.28 29.20 -21.55
N SER A 112 5.75 29.38 -22.77
CA SER A 112 6.11 28.64 -23.96
C SER A 112 6.43 29.61 -25.09
N GLN A 113 7.37 29.25 -25.96
CA GLN A 113 7.72 30.06 -27.14
C GLN A 113 6.87 29.72 -28.35
N LYS A 114 6.46 28.46 -28.46
CA LYS A 114 5.67 27.97 -29.62
C LYS A 114 4.68 26.90 -29.18
N PRO A 115 3.38 27.22 -29.11
CA PRO A 115 2.77 28.56 -29.24
C PRO A 115 3.15 29.48 -28.09
N PRO A 116 3.06 30.81 -28.24
CA PRO A 116 3.34 31.72 -27.14
C PRO A 116 2.25 31.63 -26.08
N ILE A 117 2.61 31.08 -24.93
CA ILE A 117 1.73 30.91 -23.77
C ILE A 117 2.36 31.61 -22.58
N GLN A 118 1.55 32.32 -21.78
CA GLN A 118 1.95 32.93 -20.53
C GLN A 118 0.86 32.69 -19.48
N ILE A 119 1.19 31.93 -18.43
CA ILE A 119 0.26 31.66 -17.34
C ILE A 119 0.93 32.11 -16.04
N PRO A 120 0.53 33.26 -15.46
CA PRO A 120 1.04 33.69 -14.18
C PRO A 120 0.36 32.91 -13.03
N VAL A 121 1.17 32.50 -12.07
CA VAL A 121 0.72 31.81 -10.84
C VAL A 121 1.35 32.50 -9.63
N SER A 122 0.53 33.11 -8.82
CA SER A 122 0.97 33.79 -7.60
C SER A 122 1.46 32.79 -6.56
N PHE A 123 2.49 33.20 -5.81
CA PHE A 123 2.96 32.43 -4.66
C PHE A 123 1.91 32.41 -3.55
N VAL A 124 1.97 31.39 -2.71
CA VAL A 124 1.18 31.28 -1.48
C VAL A 124 2.10 31.31 -0.27
N GLU A 125 1.53 31.53 0.89
CA GLU A 125 2.28 31.47 2.13
C GLU A 125 2.85 30.08 2.41
N GLU A 126 3.95 30.04 3.15
CA GLU A 126 4.54 28.79 3.61
C GLU A 126 3.52 28.02 4.47
N PRO A 127 3.20 26.78 4.10
CA PRO A 127 2.30 25.97 4.91
C PRO A 127 2.94 25.66 6.26
N THR A 128 2.12 25.51 7.28
CA THR A 128 2.60 25.06 8.60
C THR A 128 3.26 23.71 8.46
N LYS A 129 4.58 23.65 8.56
CA LYS A 129 5.34 22.41 8.43
C LYS A 129 5.01 21.47 9.58
N VAL A 130 4.54 20.30 9.27
CA VAL A 130 4.56 19.19 10.21
C VAL A 130 6.02 18.72 10.32
N LYS A 131 6.65 18.98 11.46
CA LYS A 131 8.01 18.50 11.71
C LYS A 131 7.97 16.98 11.73
N ASN A 132 8.54 16.35 10.70
CA ASN A 132 8.85 14.92 10.78
C ASN A 132 10.06 14.77 11.72
N PRO A 133 9.92 14.09 12.85
CA PRO A 133 11.06 13.86 13.74
C PRO A 133 12.12 13.07 12.98
N LYS A 134 13.39 13.37 13.21
CA LYS A 134 14.47 12.50 12.79
C LYS A 134 14.42 11.26 13.68
N THR A 135 14.17 10.13 13.10
CA THR A 135 14.04 8.85 13.80
C THR A 135 14.99 7.83 13.20
N ASP A 136 15.27 6.81 13.96
CA ASP A 136 15.94 5.63 13.44
C ASP A 136 15.03 4.94 12.42
N ALA A 137 15.63 4.35 11.40
CA ALA A 137 14.89 3.72 10.31
C ALA A 137 15.56 2.41 9.88
N PHE A 138 14.72 1.45 9.51
CA PHE A 138 15.10 0.20 8.88
C PHE A 138 14.67 0.22 7.42
N SER A 139 15.61 0.05 6.50
CA SER A 139 15.37 0.17 5.06
C SER A 139 15.59 -1.16 4.36
N MET A 140 14.70 -1.49 3.44
CA MET A 140 14.77 -2.65 2.56
C MET A 140 14.68 -2.21 1.10
N SER A 141 15.39 -2.90 0.20
CA SER A 141 15.23 -2.74 -1.25
C SER A 141 14.53 -3.96 -1.81
N ILE A 142 13.40 -3.77 -2.46
CA ILE A 142 12.54 -4.83 -2.98
C ILE A 142 12.41 -4.68 -4.50
N PRO A 143 12.48 -5.77 -5.30
CA PRO A 143 12.17 -5.72 -6.72
C PRO A 143 10.75 -5.18 -6.94
N LEU A 144 10.62 -4.09 -7.70
CA LEU A 144 9.34 -3.42 -7.94
C LEU A 144 8.32 -4.33 -8.61
N GLU A 145 8.79 -5.20 -9.51
CA GLU A 145 7.98 -6.19 -10.20
C GLU A 145 7.21 -7.08 -9.20
N LYS A 146 7.89 -7.54 -8.14
CA LYS A 146 7.29 -8.39 -7.11
C LYS A 146 6.12 -7.71 -6.41
N ILE A 147 6.29 -6.45 -6.00
CA ILE A 147 5.22 -5.68 -5.37
C ILE A 147 4.08 -5.43 -6.38
N SER A 148 4.40 -5.00 -7.59
CA SER A 148 3.43 -4.70 -8.64
C SER A 148 2.59 -5.91 -9.04
N GLN A 149 3.18 -7.09 -8.98
CA GLN A 149 2.53 -8.36 -9.29
C GLN A 149 1.40 -8.69 -8.29
N TYR A 150 1.62 -8.45 -7.01
CA TYR A 150 0.68 -8.85 -5.94
C TYR A 150 -0.27 -7.74 -5.51
N LEU A 151 0.10 -6.49 -5.73
CA LEU A 151 -0.66 -5.32 -5.30
C LEU A 151 -2.14 -5.31 -5.79
N PRO A 152 -2.47 -5.62 -7.08
CA PRO A 152 -3.85 -5.66 -7.53
C PRO A 152 -4.71 -6.66 -6.75
N HIS A 153 -4.13 -7.79 -6.35
CA HIS A 153 -4.84 -8.81 -5.57
C HIS A 153 -5.09 -8.36 -4.14
N MET A 154 -4.08 -7.77 -3.51
CA MET A 154 -4.21 -7.23 -2.16
C MET A 154 -5.20 -6.07 -2.06
N ALA A 155 -5.32 -5.26 -3.11
CA ALA A 155 -6.27 -4.16 -3.16
C ALA A 155 -7.75 -4.62 -3.16
N THR A 156 -8.02 -5.90 -3.46
CA THR A 156 -9.40 -6.43 -3.52
C THR A 156 -10.08 -6.52 -2.15
N THR A 157 -9.31 -6.62 -1.08
CA THR A 157 -9.87 -6.66 0.29
C THR A 157 -10.47 -5.33 0.73
N LYS A 158 -10.24 -4.24 -0.03
CA LYS A 158 -10.68 -2.86 0.26
C LYS A 158 -10.16 -2.26 1.57
N SER A 159 -9.35 -2.99 2.31
CA SER A 159 -8.63 -2.45 3.47
C SER A 159 -7.24 -1.94 3.07
N GLY A 160 -6.52 -1.35 4.00
CA GLY A 160 -5.15 -0.93 3.76
C GLY A 160 -4.22 -2.13 3.52
N ILE A 161 -3.14 -1.90 2.80
CA ILE A 161 -2.07 -2.86 2.62
C ILE A 161 -1.04 -2.63 3.70
N GLY A 162 -0.83 -3.63 4.54
CA GLY A 162 0.15 -3.63 5.60
C GLY A 162 1.52 -4.09 5.11
N PHE A 163 2.56 -3.45 5.65
CA PHE A 163 3.95 -3.84 5.46
C PHE A 163 4.59 -4.11 6.81
N LEU A 164 5.19 -5.28 6.94
CA LEU A 164 5.92 -5.68 8.15
C LEU A 164 7.29 -6.23 7.76
N PRO A 165 8.39 -5.60 8.19
CA PRO A 165 9.69 -6.23 8.13
C PRO A 165 9.76 -7.37 9.14
N VAL A 166 10.26 -8.52 8.74
CA VAL A 166 10.48 -9.68 9.60
C VAL A 166 11.90 -10.18 9.40
N LEU A 167 12.55 -10.57 10.47
CA LEU A 167 13.85 -11.22 10.45
C LEU A 167 13.64 -12.69 10.79
N SER A 168 13.74 -13.55 9.80
CA SER A 168 13.68 -15.00 9.95
C SER A 168 15.08 -15.61 10.06
N GLY A 169 15.16 -16.88 10.45
CA GLY A 169 16.44 -17.62 10.44
C GLY A 169 17.06 -17.75 9.05
N GLU A 170 16.27 -17.58 7.99
CA GLU A 170 16.70 -17.63 6.59
C GLU A 170 17.07 -16.24 6.03
N GLY A 171 16.87 -15.19 6.80
CA GLY A 171 17.17 -13.81 6.43
C GLY A 171 16.00 -12.85 6.56
N PRO A 172 16.19 -11.58 6.19
CA PRO A 172 15.15 -10.58 6.28
C PRO A 172 14.07 -10.79 5.20
N ILE A 173 12.81 -10.62 5.58
CA ILE A 173 11.63 -10.74 4.73
C ILE A 173 10.77 -9.49 4.91
N LEU A 174 10.19 -8.99 3.83
CA LEU A 174 9.10 -8.03 3.90
C LEU A 174 7.79 -8.79 3.72
N LYS A 175 6.98 -8.84 4.76
CA LYS A 175 5.61 -9.35 4.67
C LYS A 175 4.68 -8.22 4.22
N MET A 176 3.95 -8.48 3.13
CA MET A 176 2.80 -7.67 2.76
C MET A 176 1.54 -8.39 3.19
N ALA A 177 0.61 -7.68 3.83
CA ALA A 177 -0.65 -8.25 4.29
C ALA A 177 -1.83 -7.34 3.96
N SER A 178 -2.96 -7.94 3.63
CA SER A 178 -4.23 -7.25 3.43
C SER A 178 -5.36 -8.14 3.92
N THR A 179 -6.33 -7.58 4.63
CA THR A 179 -7.44 -8.35 5.22
C THR A 179 -8.75 -7.59 5.10
N ASP A 180 -9.85 -8.29 4.90
CA ASP A 180 -11.19 -7.72 5.00
C ASP A 180 -11.66 -7.57 6.47
N ARG A 181 -10.82 -7.98 7.43
CA ARG A 181 -11.06 -8.00 8.89
C ARG A 181 -12.21 -8.91 9.33
N GLN A 182 -12.72 -9.74 8.44
CA GLN A 182 -13.82 -10.67 8.73
C GLN A 182 -13.39 -12.11 8.47
N ASN A 183 -13.13 -12.42 7.20
CA ASN A 183 -12.99 -13.81 6.78
C ASN A 183 -11.71 -14.08 5.98
N THR A 184 -11.06 -13.03 5.46
CA THR A 184 -10.00 -13.22 4.48
C THR A 184 -8.75 -12.43 4.82
N MET A 185 -7.60 -13.06 4.73
CA MET A 185 -6.29 -12.43 4.80
C MET A 185 -5.43 -12.86 3.62
N LEU A 186 -4.92 -11.90 2.88
CA LEU A 186 -3.93 -12.09 1.82
C LEU A 186 -2.56 -11.73 2.36
N THR A 187 -1.57 -12.57 2.15
CA THR A 187 -0.20 -12.30 2.55
C THR A 187 0.80 -12.71 1.50
N VAL A 188 1.87 -11.97 1.39
CA VAL A 188 3.00 -12.26 0.50
C VAL A 188 4.30 -11.99 1.24
N ASP A 189 5.21 -12.93 1.17
CA ASP A 189 6.56 -12.79 1.65
C ASP A 189 7.48 -12.38 0.50
N LEU A 190 8.12 -11.21 0.64
CA LEU A 190 9.02 -10.64 -0.35
C LEU A 190 10.45 -10.65 0.18
N SER A 191 11.36 -11.28 -0.55
CA SER A 191 12.79 -11.27 -0.22
C SER A 191 13.42 -9.95 -0.68
N PRO A 192 14.01 -9.14 0.22
CA PRO A 192 14.72 -7.94 -0.15
C PRO A 192 16.06 -8.27 -0.81
N THR A 193 16.48 -7.40 -1.73
CA THR A 193 17.82 -7.48 -2.36
C THR A 193 18.88 -6.81 -1.51
N MET A 194 18.48 -5.89 -0.63
CA MET A 194 19.35 -5.17 0.28
C MET A 194 18.59 -4.76 1.53
N VAL A 195 19.28 -4.80 2.66
CA VAL A 195 18.77 -4.36 3.96
C VAL A 195 19.77 -3.40 4.58
N ARG A 196 19.27 -2.33 5.19
CA ARG A 196 20.10 -1.32 5.83
C ARG A 196 19.40 -0.71 7.04
N PHE A 197 20.14 -0.49 8.10
CA PHE A 197 19.69 0.30 9.23
C PHE A 197 20.28 1.72 9.15
N GLU A 198 19.44 2.73 9.36
CA GLU A 198 19.81 4.15 9.35
C GLU A 198 19.50 4.74 10.74
N SER A 199 20.54 5.05 11.51
CA SER A 199 20.41 5.78 12.77
C SER A 199 20.03 7.25 12.52
N LYS A 200 19.25 7.84 13.44
CA LYS A 200 18.92 9.28 13.42
C LYS A 200 20.14 10.18 13.36
N ASP A 201 21.25 9.73 13.96
CA ASP A 201 22.51 10.46 14.02
C ASP A 201 23.49 10.05 12.89
N ARG A 202 23.02 9.21 11.93
CA ARG A 202 23.83 8.65 10.84
C ARG A 202 25.05 7.82 11.33
N SER A 203 25.04 7.36 12.56
CA SER A 203 26.04 6.41 13.07
C SER A 203 25.76 5.00 12.52
N GLU A 204 26.79 4.20 12.34
CA GLU A 204 26.61 2.78 12.05
C GLU A 204 26.03 2.08 13.29
N VAL A 205 24.94 1.35 13.08
CA VAL A 205 24.31 0.55 14.12
C VAL A 205 24.54 -0.92 13.83
N LYS A 206 24.92 -1.68 14.86
CA LYS A 206 25.17 -3.11 14.73
C LYS A 206 23.89 -3.85 14.39
N GLU A 207 24.01 -4.90 13.58
CA GLU A 207 22.89 -5.72 13.14
C GLU A 207 22.04 -6.26 14.30
N GLU A 208 22.65 -6.64 15.40
CA GLU A 208 21.98 -7.16 16.58
C GLU A 208 21.00 -6.16 17.23
N VAL A 209 21.32 -4.86 17.13
CA VAL A 209 20.48 -3.80 17.71
C VAL A 209 19.20 -3.62 16.89
N TYR A 210 19.28 -3.57 15.56
CA TYR A 210 18.07 -3.40 14.77
C TYR A 210 17.23 -4.68 14.71
N LYS A 211 17.82 -5.86 14.89
CA LYS A 211 17.06 -7.11 15.05
C LYS A 211 16.09 -6.99 16.22
N SER A 212 16.55 -6.52 17.36
CA SER A 212 15.70 -6.34 18.54
C SER A 212 14.55 -5.36 18.28
N TYR A 213 14.76 -4.31 17.44
CA TYR A 213 13.70 -3.36 17.10
C TYR A 213 12.66 -3.96 16.16
N VAL A 214 13.10 -4.70 15.14
CA VAL A 214 12.18 -5.36 14.20
C VAL A 214 11.34 -6.42 14.92
N ASP A 215 11.95 -7.18 15.83
CA ASP A 215 11.25 -8.20 16.61
C ASP A 215 10.22 -7.60 17.60
N ALA A 216 10.46 -6.37 18.08
CA ALA A 216 9.54 -5.66 18.97
C ALA A 216 8.29 -5.10 18.25
N ILE A 217 8.28 -5.04 16.91
CA ILE A 217 7.15 -4.52 16.14
C ILE A 217 5.95 -5.46 16.32
N SER A 218 4.87 -4.91 16.84
CA SER A 218 3.63 -5.65 17.13
C SER A 218 2.49 -5.39 16.15
N THR A 219 2.62 -4.40 15.26
CA THR A 219 1.53 -3.98 14.36
C THR A 219 2.00 -3.78 12.94
N TYR A 220 1.13 -4.17 11.98
CA TYR A 220 1.26 -3.79 10.59
C TYR A 220 0.76 -2.37 10.38
N LEU A 221 1.52 -1.58 9.68
CA LEU A 221 1.09 -0.27 9.23
C LEU A 221 0.51 -0.37 7.84
N THR A 222 -0.71 0.13 7.66
CA THR A 222 -1.44 -0.03 6.42
C THR A 222 -1.38 1.24 5.56
N ILE A 223 -1.18 1.06 4.28
CA ILE A 223 -1.19 2.11 3.26
C ILE A 223 -2.46 1.95 2.42
N ASN A 224 -3.07 3.07 2.06
CA ASN A 224 -4.21 3.04 1.13
C ASN A 224 -3.78 2.43 -0.22
N PRO A 225 -4.48 1.39 -0.72
CA PRO A 225 -4.11 0.72 -1.96
C PRO A 225 -4.08 1.65 -3.16
N GLY A 226 -5.05 2.58 -3.27
CA GLY A 226 -5.12 3.55 -4.36
C GLY A 226 -3.92 4.50 -4.37
N THR A 227 -3.48 4.97 -3.21
CA THR A 227 -2.27 5.80 -3.07
C THR A 227 -1.03 5.01 -3.48
N LEU A 228 -0.88 3.78 -3.01
CA LEU A 228 0.25 2.92 -3.35
C LEU A 228 0.31 2.62 -4.85
N ILE A 229 -0.82 2.26 -5.47
CA ILE A 229 -0.91 2.01 -6.92
C ILE A 229 -0.46 3.24 -7.72
N LYS A 230 -0.94 4.44 -7.35
CA LYS A 230 -0.54 5.69 -8.01
C LYS A 230 0.96 5.94 -7.90
N ILE A 231 1.53 5.81 -6.70
CA ILE A 231 2.97 6.00 -6.47
C ILE A 231 3.79 5.02 -7.32
N LEU A 232 3.43 3.74 -7.34
CA LEU A 232 4.15 2.73 -8.12
C LEU A 232 4.03 2.97 -9.62
N ALA A 233 2.86 3.35 -10.11
CA ALA A 233 2.63 3.67 -11.53
C ALA A 233 3.51 4.83 -12.02
N CYS A 234 3.68 5.88 -11.21
CA CYS A 234 4.56 7.01 -11.53
C CYS A 234 6.04 6.66 -11.51
N ASN A 235 6.43 5.53 -10.92
CA ASN A 235 7.83 5.12 -10.76
C ASN A 235 8.14 3.76 -11.43
N LYS A 236 7.30 3.31 -12.35
CA LYS A 236 7.40 2.01 -13.04
C LYS A 236 8.67 1.82 -13.87
N SER A 237 9.39 2.89 -14.20
CA SER A 237 10.67 2.84 -14.93
C SER A 237 11.84 2.32 -14.07
N TYR A 238 11.67 2.23 -12.76
CA TYR A 238 12.68 1.70 -11.86
C TYR A 238 12.46 0.22 -11.56
N ASN A 239 13.56 -0.52 -11.38
CA ASN A 239 13.52 -1.96 -11.08
C ASN A 239 13.41 -2.25 -9.59
N GLN A 240 13.75 -1.29 -8.74
CA GLN A 240 13.82 -1.45 -7.28
C GLN A 240 13.02 -0.36 -6.58
N LEU A 241 12.38 -0.75 -5.48
CA LEU A 241 11.76 0.14 -4.52
C LEU A 241 12.49 0.04 -3.20
N GLY A 242 12.98 1.16 -2.69
CA GLY A 242 13.43 1.28 -1.30
C GLY A 242 12.25 1.54 -0.38
N ILE A 243 12.06 0.70 0.63
CA ILE A 243 11.07 0.90 1.69
C ILE A 243 11.82 1.16 2.98
N SER A 244 11.49 2.26 3.67
CA SER A 244 12.13 2.64 4.94
C SER A 244 11.06 2.76 6.02
N PHE A 245 11.24 2.00 7.09
CA PHE A 245 10.37 1.98 8.26
C PHE A 245 10.97 2.88 9.32
N GLN A 246 10.22 3.89 9.76
CA GLN A 246 10.64 4.83 10.78
C GLN A 246 10.09 4.40 12.14
N PHE A 247 10.94 4.33 13.15
CA PHE A 247 10.58 3.93 14.50
C PHE A 247 10.22 5.14 15.38
N ASP A 248 9.41 4.91 16.39
CA ASP A 248 9.25 5.85 17.50
C ASP A 248 10.54 5.94 18.33
N GLU A 249 10.58 6.86 19.29
CA GLU A 249 11.76 7.07 20.16
C GLU A 249 12.07 5.86 21.06
N GLU A 250 11.05 5.06 21.39
CA GLU A 250 11.20 3.86 22.20
C GLU A 250 11.46 2.60 21.36
N HIS A 251 11.47 2.70 20.04
CA HIS A 251 11.63 1.62 19.07
C HIS A 251 10.61 0.48 19.21
N LYS A 252 9.41 0.78 19.73
CA LYS A 252 8.34 -0.19 19.93
C LYS A 252 7.34 -0.25 18.81
N SER A 253 7.27 0.81 18.01
CA SER A 253 6.32 0.90 16.90
C SER A 253 6.89 1.60 15.68
N ILE A 254 6.36 1.25 14.51
CA ILE A 254 6.64 1.96 13.27
C ILE A 254 5.70 3.16 13.20
N ILE A 255 6.25 4.37 13.08
CA ILE A 255 5.50 5.62 13.01
C ILE A 255 5.41 6.18 11.60
N GLY A 256 6.19 5.65 10.66
CA GLY A 256 6.20 6.11 9.29
C GLY A 256 6.80 5.10 8.33
N ILE A 257 6.32 5.12 7.09
CA ILE A 257 6.93 4.41 5.97
C ILE A 257 7.33 5.45 4.93
N ALA A 258 8.56 5.33 4.40
CA ALA A 258 8.98 6.09 3.24
C ALA A 258 9.27 5.14 2.07
N LEU A 259 8.69 5.44 0.92
CA LEU A 259 8.99 4.79 -0.35
C LEU A 259 10.02 5.63 -1.08
N LYS A 260 11.15 5.04 -1.47
CA LYS A 260 12.32 5.76 -1.95
C LYS A 260 12.76 5.24 -3.33
N TRP A 261 13.00 6.19 -4.24
CA TRP A 261 13.68 6.01 -5.51
C TRP A 261 14.84 7.00 -5.62
N PRO A 262 15.72 6.89 -6.59
CA PRO A 262 16.85 7.81 -6.73
C PRO A 262 16.45 9.28 -6.81
N ASP A 263 15.33 9.58 -7.46
CA ASP A 263 14.83 10.93 -7.69
C ASP A 263 13.52 11.27 -6.94
N ALA A 264 12.89 10.29 -6.27
CA ALA A 264 11.61 10.50 -5.60
C ALA A 264 11.56 9.85 -4.21
N ILE A 265 10.95 10.56 -3.27
CA ILE A 265 10.69 10.07 -1.91
C ILE A 265 9.24 10.39 -1.57
N TYR A 266 8.51 9.36 -1.12
CA TYR A 266 7.15 9.49 -0.60
C TYR A 266 7.14 9.07 0.86
N GLN A 267 6.89 10.03 1.75
CA GLN A 267 6.70 9.74 3.17
C GLN A 267 5.21 9.55 3.43
N LEU A 268 4.84 8.38 3.88
CA LEU A 268 3.46 8.01 4.16
C LEU A 268 3.19 8.20 5.65
N ARG A 269 2.17 9.02 5.96
CA ARG A 269 1.66 9.17 7.32
C ARG A 269 0.69 8.03 7.57
N LEU A 270 0.86 7.39 8.68
CA LEU A 270 0.12 6.20 9.01
C LEU A 270 -1.05 6.56 9.91
N ASN A 271 -2.22 6.05 9.57
CA ASN A 271 -3.38 6.16 10.42
C ASN A 271 -3.35 4.98 11.39
N THR A 272 -3.11 5.23 12.66
CA THR A 272 -3.05 4.21 13.72
C THR A 272 -4.35 3.40 13.85
N GLN A 273 -5.48 3.95 13.40
CA GLN A 273 -6.76 3.23 13.40
C GLN A 273 -6.84 2.11 12.35
N SER A 274 -5.94 2.10 11.37
CA SER A 274 -5.88 1.04 10.34
C SER A 274 -4.76 0.03 10.58
N ALA A 275 -4.07 0.09 11.71
CA ALA A 275 -3.05 -0.89 12.06
C ALA A 275 -3.68 -2.28 12.29
N VAL A 276 -3.04 -3.32 11.76
CA VAL A 276 -3.43 -4.72 11.98
C VAL A 276 -2.47 -5.31 13.01
N ASP A 277 -3.02 -5.89 14.06
CA ASP A 277 -2.21 -6.55 15.11
C ASP A 277 -1.46 -7.76 14.52
N LYS A 278 -0.16 -7.80 14.71
CA LYS A 278 0.71 -8.93 14.29
C LYS A 278 0.22 -10.25 14.87
N ARG A 279 -0.33 -10.25 16.09
CA ARG A 279 -0.86 -11.45 16.75
C ARG A 279 -2.06 -12.06 16.03
N MET A 280 -2.92 -11.24 15.43
CA MET A 280 -4.03 -11.76 14.61
C MET A 280 -3.51 -12.51 13.39
N TYR A 281 -2.45 -11.98 12.78
CA TYR A 281 -1.77 -12.62 11.67
C TYR A 281 -1.09 -13.93 12.09
N GLU A 282 -0.31 -13.88 13.16
CA GLU A 282 0.40 -15.06 13.68
C GLU A 282 -0.59 -16.14 14.19
N ALA A 283 -1.71 -15.74 14.78
CA ALA A 283 -2.73 -16.68 15.23
C ALA A 283 -3.34 -17.46 14.06
N ALA A 284 -3.54 -16.83 12.91
CA ALA A 284 -4.02 -17.49 11.71
C ALA A 284 -3.05 -18.59 11.20
N PHE A 285 -1.74 -18.47 11.50
CA PHE A 285 -0.72 -19.43 11.09
C PHE A 285 -0.24 -20.36 12.20
N ARG A 286 -0.50 -20.04 13.48
CA ARG A 286 -0.05 -20.87 14.62
C ARG A 286 -0.78 -22.20 14.75
N ASN A 287 -2.02 -22.29 14.24
CA ASN A 287 -2.83 -23.52 14.30
C ASN A 287 -2.56 -24.46 13.12
N THR A 288 -1.37 -24.42 12.53
CA THR A 288 -0.98 -25.25 11.37
C THR A 288 -0.63 -26.68 11.71
N GLU A 289 -0.76 -27.10 12.98
CA GLU A 289 -0.24 -28.39 13.45
C GLU A 289 -0.98 -29.62 12.89
N THR A 290 -2.20 -29.46 12.37
CA THR A 290 -2.94 -30.60 11.82
C THR A 290 -3.72 -30.20 10.57
N VAL A 291 -3.12 -30.43 9.38
CA VAL A 291 -3.83 -30.37 8.10
C VAL A 291 -4.89 -31.49 8.11
N GLN A 292 -6.17 -31.11 7.98
CA GLN A 292 -7.25 -32.07 7.88
C GLN A 292 -7.34 -32.65 6.47
N TYR A 293 -7.22 -31.76 5.48
CA TYR A 293 -7.30 -32.11 4.07
C TYR A 293 -6.33 -31.27 3.25
N GLU A 294 -5.76 -31.91 2.24
CA GLU A 294 -4.93 -31.23 1.24
C GLU A 294 -5.40 -31.60 -0.15
N PHE A 295 -5.51 -30.60 -1.03
CA PHE A 295 -5.86 -30.85 -2.41
C PHE A 295 -5.16 -29.92 -3.37
N GLN A 296 -5.04 -30.36 -4.60
CA GLN A 296 -4.45 -29.61 -5.70
C GLN A 296 -5.48 -29.46 -6.81
N ALA A 297 -5.77 -28.24 -7.22
CA ALA A 297 -6.73 -27.94 -8.26
C ALA A 297 -6.06 -27.17 -9.41
N ASN A 298 -6.47 -27.47 -10.64
CA ASN A 298 -6.04 -26.70 -11.80
C ASN A 298 -6.65 -25.30 -11.75
N SER A 299 -5.80 -24.27 -11.60
CA SER A 299 -6.22 -22.88 -11.46
C SER A 299 -7.05 -22.37 -12.64
N ASN A 300 -6.83 -22.87 -13.86
CA ASN A 300 -7.62 -22.50 -15.04
C ASN A 300 -9.04 -23.09 -15.00
N SER A 301 -9.18 -24.35 -14.59
CA SER A 301 -10.48 -25.01 -14.43
C SER A 301 -11.28 -24.32 -13.33
N LEU A 302 -10.63 -23.99 -12.22
CA LEU A 302 -11.25 -23.28 -11.11
C LEU A 302 -11.74 -21.88 -11.51
N ARG A 303 -10.89 -21.11 -12.20
CA ARG A 303 -11.29 -19.79 -12.73
C ARG A 303 -12.44 -19.86 -13.71
N ARG A 304 -12.44 -20.86 -14.60
CA ARG A 304 -13.54 -21.05 -15.56
C ARG A 304 -14.85 -21.32 -14.82
N ALA A 305 -14.85 -22.20 -13.83
CA ALA A 305 -16.03 -22.50 -13.01
C ALA A 305 -16.57 -21.25 -12.30
N LEU A 306 -15.71 -20.52 -11.62
CA LEU A 306 -16.10 -19.28 -10.92
C LEU A 306 -16.57 -18.19 -11.90
N SER A 307 -15.97 -18.09 -13.09
CA SER A 307 -16.41 -17.13 -14.12
C SER A 307 -17.81 -17.46 -14.65
N ILE A 308 -18.14 -18.74 -14.82
CA ILE A 308 -19.47 -19.18 -15.21
C ILE A 308 -20.49 -18.82 -14.13
N MET A 309 -20.16 -19.04 -12.85
CA MET A 309 -21.03 -18.67 -11.73
C MET A 309 -21.23 -17.15 -11.64
N ASN A 310 -20.20 -16.35 -11.86
CA ASN A 310 -20.29 -14.90 -11.86
C ASN A 310 -21.07 -14.33 -13.04
N ALA A 311 -21.08 -15.03 -14.19
CA ALA A 311 -21.82 -14.63 -15.40
C ALA A 311 -23.29 -15.10 -15.37
N GLY A 312 -23.69 -15.93 -14.41
CA GLY A 312 -25.03 -16.46 -14.27
C GLY A 312 -26.08 -15.34 -14.03
N ALA A 313 -27.33 -15.62 -14.41
CA ALA A 313 -28.43 -14.67 -14.26
C ALA A 313 -28.76 -14.32 -12.80
N GLN A 314 -28.34 -15.14 -11.85
CA GLN A 314 -28.50 -14.90 -10.43
C GLN A 314 -27.17 -14.39 -9.85
N LYS A 315 -27.24 -13.33 -9.06
CA LYS A 315 -26.06 -12.78 -8.39
C LYS A 315 -25.61 -13.71 -7.27
N VAL A 316 -24.56 -14.47 -7.50
CA VAL A 316 -23.90 -15.29 -6.48
C VAL A 316 -22.98 -14.38 -5.66
N ASP A 317 -23.17 -14.34 -4.35
CA ASP A 317 -22.33 -13.59 -3.42
C ASP A 317 -21.30 -14.49 -2.75
N THR A 318 -21.75 -15.62 -2.23
CA THR A 318 -20.91 -16.59 -1.52
C THR A 318 -21.05 -17.98 -2.15
N VAL A 319 -19.93 -18.63 -2.38
CA VAL A 319 -19.85 -19.99 -2.89
C VAL A 319 -19.53 -20.95 -1.78
N LYS A 320 -20.14 -22.16 -1.87
CA LYS A 320 -19.78 -23.34 -1.11
C LYS A 320 -18.87 -24.21 -1.96
N VAL A 321 -17.74 -24.57 -1.43
CA VAL A 321 -16.81 -25.50 -2.04
C VAL A 321 -16.81 -26.78 -1.24
N SER A 322 -17.13 -27.90 -1.89
CA SER A 322 -17.21 -29.22 -1.26
C SER A 322 -16.43 -30.26 -2.05
N PHE A 323 -15.99 -31.32 -1.37
CA PHE A 323 -15.19 -32.39 -1.94
C PHE A 323 -15.89 -33.72 -1.80
N GLU A 324 -15.90 -34.50 -2.87
CA GLU A 324 -16.36 -35.87 -2.90
C GLU A 324 -15.39 -36.69 -3.76
N GLY A 325 -14.57 -37.49 -3.10
CA GLY A 325 -13.48 -38.22 -3.77
C GLY A 325 -12.50 -37.28 -4.48
N GLN A 326 -12.26 -37.50 -5.76
CA GLN A 326 -11.38 -36.68 -6.62
C GLN A 326 -12.10 -35.48 -7.25
N THR A 327 -13.33 -35.19 -6.83
CA THR A 327 -14.14 -34.12 -7.42
C THR A 327 -14.34 -32.99 -6.40
N MET A 328 -14.02 -31.76 -6.80
CA MET A 328 -14.40 -30.54 -6.10
C MET A 328 -15.65 -29.96 -6.76
N SER A 329 -16.68 -29.73 -5.98
CA SER A 329 -17.92 -29.08 -6.42
C SER A 329 -17.98 -27.66 -5.87
N ILE A 330 -18.36 -26.72 -6.73
CA ILE A 330 -18.56 -25.32 -6.36
C ILE A 330 -20.03 -25.00 -6.63
N SER A 331 -20.76 -24.59 -5.60
CA SER A 331 -22.18 -24.22 -5.68
C SER A 331 -22.42 -22.84 -5.05
N ASP A 332 -23.57 -22.23 -5.41
CA ASP A 332 -24.08 -21.08 -4.68
C ASP A 332 -24.52 -21.52 -3.28
N MET A 333 -24.09 -20.80 -2.24
CA MET A 333 -24.48 -21.10 -0.87
C MET A 333 -26.00 -21.08 -0.66
N LYS A 334 -26.73 -20.27 -1.45
CA LYS A 334 -28.20 -20.11 -1.34
C LYS A 334 -28.98 -21.05 -2.23
N ASN A 335 -28.33 -21.63 -3.26
CA ASN A 335 -28.99 -22.42 -4.28
C ASN A 335 -28.08 -23.56 -4.73
N ASP A 336 -28.21 -24.72 -4.09
CA ASP A 336 -27.40 -25.92 -4.39
C ASP A 336 -27.56 -26.45 -5.83
N ASN A 337 -28.50 -25.91 -6.62
CA ASN A 337 -28.71 -26.32 -8.00
C ASN A 337 -27.67 -25.79 -8.99
N PHE A 338 -26.84 -24.86 -8.57
CA PHE A 338 -25.80 -24.29 -9.42
C PHE A 338 -24.44 -24.90 -9.06
N VAL A 339 -24.09 -26.00 -9.66
CA VAL A 339 -22.88 -26.77 -9.36
C VAL A 339 -21.94 -26.79 -10.56
N SER A 340 -20.68 -26.44 -10.32
CA SER A 340 -19.59 -26.73 -11.24
C SER A 340 -18.66 -27.75 -10.61
N ALA A 341 -18.43 -28.86 -11.28
CA ALA A 341 -17.53 -29.93 -10.83
C ALA A 341 -16.15 -29.80 -11.49
N ILE A 342 -15.10 -29.99 -10.72
CA ILE A 342 -13.70 -29.89 -11.14
C ILE A 342 -12.95 -31.09 -10.60
N ASP A 343 -12.15 -31.73 -11.46
CA ASP A 343 -11.24 -32.78 -11.03
C ASP A 343 -10.09 -32.21 -10.21
N VAL A 344 -9.83 -32.80 -9.06
CA VAL A 344 -8.76 -32.40 -8.14
C VAL A 344 -7.96 -33.63 -7.69
N LYS A 345 -6.68 -33.41 -7.39
CA LYS A 345 -5.88 -34.39 -6.66
C LYS A 345 -6.05 -34.12 -5.17
N THR A 346 -6.50 -35.07 -4.42
CA THR A 346 -6.73 -34.91 -2.98
C THR A 346 -6.41 -36.16 -2.21
N THR A 347 -6.01 -36.00 -0.96
CA THR A 347 -5.97 -37.03 0.07
C THR A 347 -7.24 -37.06 0.91
N ALA A 348 -8.20 -36.14 0.64
CA ALA A 348 -9.44 -36.06 1.38
C ALA A 348 -10.37 -37.24 1.04
N GLU A 349 -10.88 -37.88 2.07
CA GLU A 349 -12.11 -38.68 1.99
C GLU A 349 -13.30 -37.71 1.99
N SER A 350 -14.45 -38.12 1.46
CA SER A 350 -15.64 -37.28 1.24
C SER A 350 -16.07 -36.46 2.47
N GLY A 351 -16.56 -35.24 2.26
CA GLY A 351 -17.27 -34.45 3.27
C GLY A 351 -16.61 -33.12 3.71
N ALA A 352 -15.43 -32.77 3.15
CA ALA A 352 -14.86 -31.44 3.43
C ALA A 352 -15.62 -30.34 2.68
N CYS A 353 -15.98 -29.26 3.36
CA CYS A 353 -16.53 -28.08 2.69
C CYS A 353 -16.07 -26.80 3.36
N PHE A 354 -16.01 -25.72 2.57
CA PHE A 354 -15.78 -24.35 3.06
C PHE A 354 -16.59 -23.34 2.23
N TYR A 355 -16.66 -22.12 2.72
CA TYR A 355 -17.42 -21.03 2.10
C TYR A 355 -16.51 -19.85 1.83
N GLU A 356 -16.70 -19.19 0.67
CA GLU A 356 -15.91 -18.02 0.31
C GLU A 356 -16.72 -17.02 -0.51
N LYS A 357 -16.42 -15.74 -0.38
CA LYS A 357 -17.02 -14.72 -1.24
C LYS A 357 -16.53 -14.87 -2.67
N LEU A 358 -17.46 -15.03 -3.62
CA LEU A 358 -17.13 -15.26 -5.04
C LEU A 358 -16.18 -14.21 -5.60
N SER A 359 -16.40 -12.93 -5.29
CA SER A 359 -15.56 -11.83 -5.78
C SER A 359 -14.12 -11.87 -5.26
N LEU A 360 -13.93 -12.25 -4.01
CA LEU A 360 -12.60 -12.42 -3.42
C LEU A 360 -11.91 -13.64 -4.01
N PHE A 361 -12.63 -14.76 -4.10
CA PHE A 361 -12.13 -16.01 -4.64
C PHE A 361 -11.69 -15.85 -6.11
N MET A 362 -12.51 -15.22 -6.96
CA MET A 362 -12.17 -14.95 -8.36
C MET A 362 -10.92 -14.06 -8.52
N ASN A 363 -10.81 -13.02 -7.72
CA ASN A 363 -9.68 -12.11 -7.81
C ASN A 363 -8.38 -12.76 -7.32
N PHE A 364 -8.49 -13.57 -6.30
CA PHE A 364 -7.39 -14.28 -5.68
C PHE A 364 -6.80 -15.35 -6.60
N LEU A 365 -7.64 -16.14 -7.26
CA LEU A 365 -7.23 -17.27 -8.11
C LEU A 365 -6.51 -16.85 -9.41
N LYS A 366 -6.42 -15.57 -9.69
CA LYS A 366 -5.98 -15.10 -11.01
C LYS A 366 -4.61 -15.58 -11.48
N PRO A 367 -3.58 -15.84 -10.69
CA PRO A 367 -2.44 -16.56 -11.25
C PRO A 367 -1.82 -17.67 -10.40
N TYR A 368 -2.22 -17.94 -9.15
CA TYR A 368 -1.23 -18.51 -8.24
C TYR A 368 -1.67 -19.66 -7.34
N THR A 369 -2.91 -20.10 -7.41
CA THR A 369 -3.41 -21.03 -6.39
C THR A 369 -3.70 -22.38 -6.95
N GLU A 370 -2.85 -23.32 -6.65
CA GLU A 370 -3.03 -24.71 -7.04
C GLU A 370 -3.16 -25.63 -5.82
N ASN A 371 -2.56 -25.26 -4.69
CA ASN A 371 -2.58 -26.06 -3.48
C ASN A 371 -3.45 -25.44 -2.39
N VAL A 372 -4.26 -26.28 -1.78
CA VAL A 372 -5.15 -25.87 -0.70
C VAL A 372 -4.98 -26.82 0.47
N LYS A 373 -4.74 -26.26 1.64
CA LYS A 373 -4.71 -26.98 2.92
C LYS A 373 -5.86 -26.52 3.78
N ILE A 374 -6.68 -27.46 4.22
CA ILE A 374 -7.83 -27.22 5.07
C ILE A 374 -7.46 -27.62 6.50
N TYR A 375 -7.69 -26.70 7.41
CA TYR A 375 -7.50 -26.85 8.85
C TYR A 375 -8.85 -26.74 9.57
N LYS A 376 -8.89 -27.00 10.85
CA LYS A 376 -10.12 -26.81 11.65
C LYS A 376 -10.48 -25.32 11.70
N GLY A 377 -11.51 -24.91 10.94
CA GLY A 377 -12.06 -23.55 10.93
C GLY A 377 -11.47 -22.61 9.89
N TRP A 378 -10.51 -23.02 9.08
CA TRP A 378 -9.89 -22.15 8.06
C TRP A 378 -9.16 -22.96 6.99
N CYS A 379 -8.89 -22.34 5.85
CA CYS A 379 -8.09 -22.95 4.78
C CYS A 379 -7.01 -21.98 4.29
N ILE A 380 -5.90 -22.54 3.82
CA ILE A 380 -4.81 -21.82 3.17
C ILE A 380 -4.74 -22.22 1.71
N TRP A 381 -4.69 -21.22 0.84
CA TRP A 381 -4.41 -21.37 -0.57
C TRP A 381 -2.98 -20.93 -0.86
N THR A 382 -2.19 -21.74 -1.52
CA THR A 382 -0.79 -21.45 -1.85
C THR A 382 -0.48 -21.81 -3.29
N LYS A 383 0.53 -21.15 -3.86
CA LYS A 383 1.19 -21.59 -5.07
C LYS A 383 2.41 -22.44 -4.71
N ASP A 384 2.67 -23.48 -5.49
CA ASP A 384 3.72 -24.47 -5.24
C ASP A 384 5.03 -24.14 -5.93
N ASP A 385 5.51 -22.92 -5.89
CA ASP A 385 6.83 -22.61 -6.41
C ASP A 385 7.64 -21.73 -5.46
N GLU A 386 8.71 -22.31 -4.99
CA GLU A 386 9.93 -21.68 -4.49
C GLU A 386 9.80 -20.25 -3.93
N ASN A 387 9.48 -20.13 -2.66
CA ASN A 387 9.76 -18.95 -1.82
C ASN A 387 8.95 -17.64 -2.03
N ASN A 388 7.90 -17.62 -2.85
CA ASN A 388 7.03 -16.44 -2.98
C ASN A 388 5.57 -16.84 -2.87
N PHE A 389 5.09 -17.07 -1.66
CA PHE A 389 3.75 -17.57 -1.41
C PHE A 389 2.75 -16.43 -1.24
N ILE A 390 1.65 -16.48 -2.00
CA ILE A 390 0.42 -15.84 -1.59
C ILE A 390 -0.30 -16.83 -0.68
N HIS A 391 -0.49 -16.44 0.58
CA HIS A 391 -1.32 -17.17 1.51
C HIS A 391 -2.67 -16.47 1.61
N LEU A 392 -3.71 -17.10 1.11
CA LEU A 392 -5.08 -16.71 1.43
C LEU A 392 -5.53 -17.55 2.60
N VAL A 393 -5.92 -16.91 3.66
CA VAL A 393 -6.57 -17.55 4.80
C VAL A 393 -8.05 -17.25 4.72
N THR A 394 -8.85 -18.27 4.55
CA THR A 394 -10.31 -18.17 4.59
C THR A 394 -10.80 -18.80 5.88
N LEU A 395 -11.55 -18.04 6.66
CA LEU A 395 -12.22 -18.58 7.85
C LEU A 395 -13.51 -19.26 7.42
N HIS A 396 -13.75 -20.49 7.90
CA HIS A 396 -14.98 -21.20 7.66
C HIS A 396 -16.14 -20.50 8.39
N THR A 397 -16.91 -19.71 7.70
CA THR A 397 -18.19 -19.22 8.19
C THR A 397 -19.29 -20.04 7.54
N GLY A 398 -19.51 -21.26 8.06
CA GLY A 398 -20.71 -22.04 7.71
C GLY A 398 -21.97 -21.39 8.31
N PRO A 399 -23.15 -21.69 7.76
CA PRO A 399 -24.41 -21.13 8.26
C PRO A 399 -24.73 -21.46 9.73
N GLY A 400 -23.93 -22.30 10.40
CA GLY A 400 -24.10 -22.64 11.81
C GLY A 400 -23.35 -21.76 12.82
N ASN A 401 -22.42 -20.90 12.37
CA ASN A 401 -21.63 -20.08 13.31
C ASN A 401 -22.19 -18.66 13.53
N GLN A 402 -23.29 -18.29 12.84
CA GLN A 402 -23.96 -17.02 13.13
C GLN A 402 -24.95 -17.13 14.32
N SER A 403 -25.45 -18.34 14.61
CA SER A 403 -26.37 -18.54 15.74
C SER A 403 -25.68 -18.55 17.11
N THR A 404 -24.41 -18.96 17.20
CA THR A 404 -23.70 -19.01 18.49
C THR A 404 -23.28 -17.64 19.01
N LYS A 405 -23.10 -16.64 18.13
CA LYS A 405 -22.80 -15.27 18.62
C LYS A 405 -24.05 -14.50 19.04
N GLU A 406 -25.19 -14.80 18.44
CA GLU A 406 -26.47 -14.19 18.85
C GLU A 406 -26.99 -14.85 20.14
N GLU A 407 -26.75 -16.15 20.36
CA GLU A 407 -27.08 -16.84 21.60
C GLU A 407 -26.18 -16.43 22.77
N GLU A 408 -24.87 -16.26 22.57
CA GLU A 408 -23.97 -15.75 23.63
C GLU A 408 -24.29 -14.29 24.02
N THR A 409 -24.73 -13.46 23.07
CA THR A 409 -25.16 -12.08 23.40
C THR A 409 -26.51 -12.04 24.10
N GLN A 410 -27.42 -12.97 23.79
CA GLN A 410 -28.72 -13.08 24.48
C GLN A 410 -28.57 -13.71 25.86
N GLU A 411 -27.64 -14.64 26.08
CA GLU A 411 -27.39 -15.20 27.43
C GLU A 411 -26.67 -14.17 28.32
N GLU A 412 -25.81 -13.29 27.79
CA GLU A 412 -25.23 -12.20 28.59
C GLU A 412 -26.27 -11.12 28.94
N GLU A 413 -27.14 -10.72 27.99
CA GLU A 413 -28.22 -9.76 28.27
C GLU A 413 -29.24 -10.32 29.28
N THR A 414 -29.56 -11.62 29.23
CA THR A 414 -30.48 -12.25 30.17
C THR A 414 -29.87 -12.39 31.57
N GLN A 415 -28.58 -12.57 31.70
CA GLN A 415 -27.86 -12.61 32.98
C GLN A 415 -27.71 -11.22 33.62
N GLU A 416 -27.61 -10.15 32.81
CA GLU A 416 -27.59 -8.77 33.33
C GLU A 416 -29.01 -8.34 33.83
N GLU A 417 -30.10 -8.72 33.13
CA GLU A 417 -31.47 -8.44 33.60
C GLU A 417 -31.82 -9.20 34.88
N GLU A 418 -31.45 -10.48 35.04
CA GLU A 418 -31.69 -11.23 36.27
C GLU A 418 -30.87 -10.69 37.47
N THR A 419 -29.71 -10.04 37.22
CA THR A 419 -28.91 -9.42 38.27
C THR A 419 -29.45 -8.05 38.70
N GLU A 420 -30.10 -7.31 37.82
CA GLU A 420 -30.76 -6.03 38.17
C GLU A 420 -32.06 -6.23 38.95
N GLU A 421 -32.91 -7.23 38.62
CA GLU A 421 -34.09 -7.53 39.39
C GLU A 421 -33.80 -8.02 40.82
N SER A 422 -32.67 -8.70 41.04
CA SER A 422 -32.30 -9.16 42.41
C SER A 422 -31.77 -8.04 43.32
N PHE A 423 -31.44 -6.88 42.79
CA PHE A 423 -30.98 -5.73 43.57
C PHE A 423 -32.08 -4.76 43.96
N GLU A 424 -33.28 -4.81 43.33
CA GLU A 424 -34.41 -3.95 43.70
C GLU A 424 -35.29 -4.52 44.80
N GLU A 425 -35.23 -5.83 45.09
CA GLU A 425 -36.02 -6.44 46.18
C GLU A 425 -35.42 -6.25 47.59
N ASP A 426 -34.13 -5.96 47.73
CA ASP A 426 -33.47 -5.80 49.03
C ASP A 426 -33.42 -4.35 49.57
N SER A 427 -34.08 -3.39 48.91
CA SER A 427 -34.08 -1.99 49.34
C SER A 427 -35.42 -1.50 49.96
N ASN A 428 -36.34 -2.40 50.28
CA ASN A 428 -37.67 -2.06 50.87
C ASN A 428 -37.98 -2.81 52.17
N GLU A 429 -36.98 -3.00 53.06
CA GLU A 429 -37.25 -3.31 54.46
C GLU A 429 -36.56 -2.32 55.42
#